data_55399b25e31d2bdf59214325ecb64a52
#
_entry.id   55399b25e31d2bdf59214325ecb64a52
#
_cell.length_a   1.000
_cell.length_b   1.000
_cell.length_c   1.000
_cell.angle_alpha   90.00
_cell.angle_beta   90.00
_cell.angle_gamma   90.00
#
_symmetry.space_group_name_H-M   'P 1'
#
loop_
_entity.id
_entity.type
_entity.pdbx_description
1 polymer ?
#
loop_
_entity_poly.entity_id
_entity_poly.type
_entity_poly.pdbx_seq_one_letter_code
_entity_poly.pdbx_strand_id
1 'polypeptide(L)'
;MTGKAFKELDATRCELQEKERRLTNIANESMEKIKELSTINHDLQDKVGFLLDISASLNKKNDELIRSNLELEKQKFHYDQMTRDLKSKLDTVLSKEKELSMQRDFLAKQVDEKTQDLIKAEKFTVIGELAARLAHDLRNPLSVVKNTMDIMRAKPNMRIEEKLPHFGRFDRAIQRITHQIDDVLNFVKRSELLLQQTSLLSMIDGAIGNTLLPPEVLILKPHTDVTINCDSRKLEAVFSNLISNAVQAMDDRGEIKIRVMDLGYTIQIEFEDTGPGIPLEIQPKIFDPLFTTKQTGTGLGLSICKNIVEQHGGTLTVKSPPTVFTVRLPKNIAPKYHMNNNYIV
;
A
#
# COMPACT_ATOMS: atom_id res chain seq x y z
N MET A 1 15.02 4.98 19.38
CA MET A 1 15.65 4.09 18.37
C MET A 1 14.97 4.12 16.99
N THR A 2 13.74 4.58 16.90
CA THR A 2 12.94 4.65 15.64
C THR A 2 13.45 5.62 14.57
N GLY A 3 14.14 6.70 14.95
CA GLY A 3 14.60 7.70 13.97
C GLY A 3 15.80 7.28 13.13
N LYS A 4 16.59 6.32 13.58
CA LYS A 4 17.80 5.88 12.87
C LYS A 4 17.44 4.88 11.76
N ALA A 5 16.52 3.95 12.04
CA ALA A 5 16.00 3.00 11.05
C ALA A 5 15.21 3.68 9.92
N PHE A 6 14.47 4.74 10.23
CA PHE A 6 13.73 5.53 9.22
C PHE A 6 14.70 6.30 8.30
N LYS A 7 15.77 6.87 8.85
CA LYS A 7 16.82 7.54 8.05
C LYS A 7 17.61 6.56 7.18
N GLU A 8 17.86 5.34 7.65
CA GLU A 8 18.51 4.29 6.87
C GLU A 8 17.59 3.76 5.75
N LEU A 9 16.27 3.67 6.01
CA LEU A 9 15.28 3.31 5.00
C LEU A 9 15.13 4.39 3.91
N ASP A 10 15.10 5.66 4.29
CA ASP A 10 15.09 6.79 3.35
C ASP A 10 16.41 6.87 2.56
N ALA A 11 17.54 6.62 3.19
CA ALA A 11 18.83 6.56 2.50
C ALA A 11 18.88 5.44 1.46
N THR A 12 18.42 4.22 1.82
CA THR A 12 18.35 3.08 0.86
C THR A 12 17.33 3.32 -0.24
N ARG A 13 16.22 4.00 0.06
CA ARG A 13 15.24 4.41 -0.96
C ARG A 13 15.81 5.45 -1.92
N CYS A 14 16.56 6.43 -1.43
CA CYS A 14 17.28 7.40 -2.25
C CYS A 14 18.35 6.74 -3.13
N GLU A 15 19.14 5.81 -2.58
CA GLU A 15 20.13 5.06 -3.36
C GLU A 15 19.47 4.19 -4.45
N LEU A 16 18.32 3.62 -4.17
CA LEU A 16 17.58 2.82 -5.16
C LEU A 16 17.02 3.69 -6.27
N GLN A 17 16.41 4.82 -5.93
CA GLN A 17 15.93 5.79 -6.91
C GLN A 17 17.08 6.34 -7.77
N GLU A 18 18.25 6.51 -7.18
CA GLU A 18 19.43 6.94 -7.92
C GLU A 18 19.94 5.84 -8.85
N LYS A 19 19.93 4.58 -8.44
CA LYS A 19 20.27 3.41 -9.29
C LYS A 19 19.27 3.19 -10.41
N GLU A 20 17.96 3.28 -10.13
CA GLU A 20 16.91 3.25 -11.16
C GLU A 20 17.09 4.39 -12.18
N ARG A 21 17.41 5.58 -11.71
CA ARG A 21 17.68 6.73 -12.57
C ARG A 21 18.91 6.52 -13.44
N ARG A 22 19.98 5.92 -12.90
CA ARG A 22 21.17 5.53 -13.67
C ARG A 22 20.87 4.45 -14.70
N LEU A 23 20.07 3.44 -14.34
CA LEU A 23 19.65 2.38 -15.27
C LEU A 23 18.75 2.91 -16.39
N THR A 24 17.81 3.80 -16.05
CA THR A 24 16.96 4.48 -17.05
C THR A 24 17.79 5.36 -18.00
N ASN A 25 18.80 6.06 -17.48
CA ASN A 25 19.70 6.85 -18.30
C ASN A 25 20.53 5.97 -19.24
N ILE A 26 21.07 4.85 -18.76
CA ILE A 26 21.82 3.88 -19.60
C ILE A 26 20.92 3.25 -20.68
N ALA A 27 19.66 2.92 -20.32
CA ALA A 27 18.68 2.39 -21.29
C ALA A 27 18.32 3.44 -22.36
N ASN A 28 18.14 4.69 -21.95
CA ASN A 28 17.90 5.81 -22.86
C ASN A 28 19.09 6.10 -23.77
N GLU A 29 20.32 6.10 -23.23
CA GLU A 29 21.54 6.22 -24.03
C GLU A 29 21.72 5.07 -25.03
N SER A 30 21.38 3.85 -24.62
CA SER A 30 21.40 2.68 -25.49
C SER A 30 20.35 2.77 -26.59
N MET A 31 19.15 3.28 -26.28
CA MET A 31 18.07 3.48 -27.25
C MET A 31 18.36 4.63 -28.22
N GLU A 32 19.05 5.67 -27.78
CA GLU A 32 19.51 6.77 -28.62
C GLU A 32 20.61 6.30 -29.59
N LYS A 33 21.55 5.48 -29.13
CA LYS A 33 22.54 4.81 -29.97
C LYS A 33 21.93 3.86 -31.01
N ILE A 34 20.87 3.13 -30.65
CA ILE A 34 20.14 2.27 -31.61
C ILE A 34 19.42 3.13 -32.66
N LYS A 35 18.86 4.29 -32.28
CA LYS A 35 18.30 5.25 -33.23
C LYS A 35 19.34 5.85 -34.17
N GLU A 36 20.51 6.25 -33.65
CA GLU A 36 21.63 6.74 -34.46
C GLU A 36 22.10 5.66 -35.44
N LEU A 37 22.21 4.40 -34.99
CA LEU A 37 22.56 3.28 -35.84
C LEU A 37 21.51 3.00 -36.93
N SER A 38 20.22 3.16 -36.66
CA SER A 38 19.14 3.05 -37.64
C SER A 38 19.20 4.15 -38.69
N THR A 39 19.53 5.38 -38.30
CA THR A 39 19.71 6.53 -39.18
C THR A 39 20.94 6.37 -40.03
N ILE A 40 22.07 5.87 -39.47
CA ILE A 40 23.31 5.54 -40.19
C ILE A 40 23.05 4.42 -41.19
N ASN A 41 22.25 3.44 -40.85
CA ASN A 41 21.92 2.33 -41.77
C ASN A 41 21.08 2.83 -42.97
N HIS A 42 20.18 3.77 -42.72
CA HIS A 42 19.39 4.42 -43.78
C HIS A 42 20.29 5.27 -44.69
N ASP A 43 21.20 6.07 -44.12
CA ASP A 43 22.17 6.88 -44.85
C ASP A 43 23.18 6.00 -45.65
N LEU A 44 23.52 4.83 -45.08
CA LEU A 44 24.31 3.83 -45.80
C LEU A 44 23.55 3.19 -46.96
N GLN A 45 22.26 2.89 -46.82
CA GLN A 45 21.43 2.41 -47.93
C GLN A 45 21.32 3.42 -49.06
N ASP A 46 21.17 4.69 -48.72
CA ASP A 46 21.15 5.80 -49.69
C ASP A 46 22.51 5.96 -50.37
N LYS A 47 23.64 5.81 -49.65
CA LYS A 47 24.97 5.82 -50.22
C LYS A 47 25.25 4.61 -51.13
N VAL A 48 24.73 3.45 -50.77
CA VAL A 48 24.82 2.24 -51.63
C VAL A 48 23.99 2.43 -52.90
N GLY A 49 22.79 3.00 -52.81
CA GLY A 49 21.97 3.38 -53.97
C GLY A 49 22.67 4.36 -54.88
N PHE A 50 23.29 5.39 -54.32
CA PHE A 50 24.10 6.35 -55.05
C PHE A 50 25.33 5.72 -55.75
N LEU A 51 26.00 4.77 -55.10
CA LEU A 51 27.12 4.03 -55.67
C LEU A 51 26.68 3.08 -56.81
N LEU A 52 25.48 2.50 -56.74
CA LEU A 52 24.89 1.69 -57.81
C LEU A 52 24.52 2.53 -59.02
N ASP A 53 24.04 3.73 -58.86
CA ASP A 53 23.74 4.67 -59.95
C ASP A 53 25.02 5.18 -60.64
N ILE A 54 26.08 5.42 -59.84
CA ILE A 54 27.42 5.73 -60.38
C ILE A 54 27.96 4.55 -61.17
N SER A 55 27.80 3.33 -60.67
CA SER A 55 28.21 2.10 -61.37
C SER A 55 27.47 1.94 -62.71
N ALA A 56 26.18 2.28 -62.79
CA ALA A 56 25.42 2.26 -64.04
C ALA A 56 25.89 3.29 -65.04
N SER A 57 26.37 4.44 -64.57
CA SER A 57 26.94 5.51 -65.44
C SER A 57 28.37 5.24 -65.93
N LEU A 58 29.11 4.44 -65.19
CA LEU A 58 30.49 4.08 -65.50
C LEU A 58 30.61 2.93 -66.51
N ASN A 59 29.49 2.25 -66.79
CA ASN A 59 29.43 1.17 -67.81
C ASN A 59 29.76 1.61 -69.27
N LYS A 60 30.12 2.85 -69.47
CA LYS A 60 30.38 3.44 -70.80
C LYS A 60 31.86 3.44 -71.23
N LYS A 61 32.84 3.08 -70.47
CA LYS A 61 34.25 3.07 -70.85
C LYS A 61 34.93 1.77 -70.40
N ASN A 62 35.36 0.96 -71.36
CA ASN A 62 35.86 -0.40 -71.14
C ASN A 62 37.20 -0.52 -70.41
N ASP A 63 38.05 0.47 -70.40
CA ASP A 63 39.36 0.40 -69.73
C ASP A 63 39.38 0.92 -68.26
N GLU A 64 38.40 1.68 -67.87
CA GLU A 64 38.26 2.10 -66.51
C GLU A 64 37.45 1.09 -65.66
N LEU A 65 36.71 0.19 -66.30
CA LEU A 65 35.85 -0.82 -65.69
C LEU A 65 36.58 -1.75 -64.74
N ILE A 66 37.78 -2.20 -65.15
CA ILE A 66 38.60 -3.18 -64.35
C ILE A 66 39.09 -2.50 -63.05
N ARG A 67 39.56 -1.25 -63.14
CA ARG A 67 39.99 -0.52 -61.92
C ARG A 67 38.80 -0.19 -61.01
N SER A 68 37.66 0.19 -61.58
CA SER A 68 36.45 0.49 -60.86
C SER A 68 35.85 -0.76 -60.17
N ASN A 69 35.85 -1.91 -60.84
CA ASN A 69 35.41 -3.17 -60.27
C ASN A 69 36.26 -3.61 -59.05
N LEU A 70 37.64 -3.46 -59.21
CA LEU A 70 38.52 -3.80 -58.09
C LEU A 70 38.32 -2.86 -56.89
N GLU A 71 38.03 -1.63 -57.15
CA GLU A 71 37.71 -0.63 -56.10
C GLU A 71 36.34 -0.93 -55.44
N LEU A 72 35.34 -1.34 -56.25
CA LEU A 72 34.03 -1.76 -55.77
C LEU A 72 34.09 -3.03 -54.91
N GLU A 73 34.91 -4.02 -55.30
CA GLU A 73 35.12 -5.23 -54.52
C GLU A 73 35.79 -4.93 -53.18
N LYS A 74 36.80 -4.03 -53.17
CA LYS A 74 37.42 -3.57 -51.92
C LYS A 74 36.41 -2.86 -51.01
N GLN A 75 35.58 -1.98 -51.59
CA GLN A 75 34.53 -1.28 -50.86
C GLN A 75 33.45 -2.23 -50.32
N LYS A 76 33.02 -3.19 -51.15
CA LYS A 76 32.08 -4.24 -50.76
C LYS A 76 32.62 -5.08 -49.58
N PHE A 77 33.90 -5.47 -49.68
CA PHE A 77 34.55 -6.19 -48.57
C PHE A 77 34.60 -5.35 -47.28
N HIS A 78 34.86 -4.05 -47.42
CA HIS A 78 34.88 -3.12 -46.30
C HIS A 78 33.47 -2.95 -45.70
N TYR A 79 32.44 -2.81 -46.55
CA TYR A 79 31.04 -2.74 -46.09
C TYR A 79 30.56 -4.03 -45.44
N ASP A 80 30.94 -5.20 -45.98
CA ASP A 80 30.61 -6.49 -45.39
C ASP A 80 31.29 -6.70 -44.03
N GLN A 81 32.52 -6.21 -43.87
CA GLN A 81 33.17 -6.17 -42.55
C GLN A 81 32.44 -5.24 -41.57
N MET A 82 32.14 -4.05 -42.04
CA MET A 82 31.46 -3.05 -41.21
C MET A 82 30.04 -3.51 -40.77
N THR A 83 29.33 -4.19 -41.69
CA THR A 83 28.01 -4.78 -41.39
C THR A 83 28.11 -5.92 -40.39
N ARG A 84 29.16 -6.79 -40.50
CA ARG A 84 29.40 -7.84 -39.49
C ARG A 84 29.75 -7.29 -38.12
N ASP A 85 30.62 -6.26 -38.08
CA ASP A 85 30.99 -5.58 -36.85
C ASP A 85 29.77 -4.93 -36.19
N LEU A 86 28.92 -4.29 -36.99
CA LEU A 86 27.71 -3.64 -36.51
C LEU A 86 26.71 -4.65 -35.93
N LYS A 87 26.51 -5.76 -36.62
CA LYS A 87 25.67 -6.87 -36.17
C LYS A 87 26.18 -7.47 -34.84
N SER A 88 27.48 -7.71 -34.75
CA SER A 88 28.13 -8.21 -33.53
C SER A 88 27.97 -7.25 -32.35
N LYS A 89 28.10 -5.94 -32.61
CA LYS A 89 27.86 -4.91 -31.58
C LYS A 89 26.40 -4.85 -31.16
N LEU A 90 25.48 -4.96 -32.12
CA LEU A 90 24.03 -4.99 -31.83
C LEU A 90 23.67 -6.20 -30.98
N ASP A 91 24.15 -7.40 -31.33
CA ASP A 91 23.91 -8.61 -30.55
C ASP A 91 24.48 -8.50 -29.13
N THR A 92 25.62 -7.85 -28.97
CA THR A 92 26.23 -7.59 -27.67
C THR A 92 25.36 -6.60 -26.83
N VAL A 93 24.85 -5.55 -27.46
CA VAL A 93 23.97 -4.56 -26.78
C VAL A 93 22.67 -5.23 -26.34
N LEU A 94 22.03 -5.99 -27.22
CA LEU A 94 20.79 -6.72 -26.93
C LEU A 94 20.98 -7.74 -25.80
N SER A 95 22.12 -8.46 -25.80
CA SER A 95 22.41 -9.40 -24.72
C SER A 95 22.59 -8.68 -23.36
N LYS A 96 23.30 -7.54 -23.36
CA LYS A 96 23.49 -6.72 -22.17
C LYS A 96 22.17 -6.10 -21.66
N GLU A 97 21.31 -5.64 -22.58
CA GLU A 97 19.99 -5.11 -22.23
C GLU A 97 19.13 -6.18 -21.53
N LYS A 98 19.15 -7.41 -22.07
CA LYS A 98 18.44 -8.54 -21.48
C LYS A 98 18.99 -8.89 -20.08
N GLU A 99 20.31 -8.90 -19.93
CA GLU A 99 20.95 -9.14 -18.63
C GLU A 99 20.59 -8.05 -17.60
N LEU A 100 20.67 -6.78 -18.02
CA LEU A 100 20.30 -5.64 -17.18
C LEU A 100 18.82 -5.68 -16.78
N SER A 101 17.93 -6.07 -17.69
CA SER A 101 16.51 -6.25 -17.38
C SER A 101 16.31 -7.34 -16.32
N MET A 102 16.97 -8.49 -16.45
CA MET A 102 16.89 -9.56 -15.46
C MET A 102 17.46 -9.14 -14.10
N GLN A 103 18.59 -8.42 -14.09
CA GLN A 103 19.17 -7.89 -12.84
C GLN A 103 18.25 -6.88 -12.17
N ARG A 104 17.64 -5.97 -12.95
CA ARG A 104 16.65 -5.01 -12.44
C ARG A 104 15.47 -5.71 -11.79
N ASP A 105 14.89 -6.71 -12.46
CA ASP A 105 13.72 -7.43 -11.96
C ASP A 105 14.07 -8.26 -10.72
N PHE A 106 15.25 -8.85 -10.68
CA PHE A 106 15.76 -9.54 -9.49
C PHE A 106 15.96 -8.58 -8.30
N LEU A 107 16.60 -7.42 -8.55
CA LEU A 107 16.80 -6.40 -7.51
C LEU A 107 15.48 -5.83 -7.01
N ALA A 108 14.53 -5.56 -7.91
CA ALA A 108 13.19 -5.09 -7.54
C ALA A 108 12.48 -6.07 -6.60
N LYS A 109 12.59 -7.37 -6.91
CA LYS A 109 12.04 -8.43 -6.03
C LYS A 109 12.75 -8.47 -4.66
N GLN A 110 14.07 -8.40 -4.64
CA GLN A 110 14.82 -8.38 -3.38
C GLN A 110 14.49 -7.16 -2.51
N VAL A 111 14.32 -5.99 -3.15
CA VAL A 111 13.92 -4.78 -2.43
C VAL A 111 12.53 -4.94 -1.84
N ASP A 112 11.58 -5.48 -2.61
CA ASP A 112 10.23 -5.73 -2.07
C ASP A 112 10.26 -6.70 -0.89
N GLU A 113 10.99 -7.84 -1.00
CA GLU A 113 11.17 -8.80 0.08
C GLU A 113 11.80 -8.15 1.32
N LYS A 114 12.89 -7.40 1.16
CA LYS A 114 13.57 -6.72 2.27
C LYS A 114 12.71 -5.64 2.91
N THR A 115 11.94 -4.91 2.10
CA THR A 115 11.00 -3.91 2.59
C THR A 115 9.90 -4.58 3.44
N GLN A 116 9.39 -5.74 3.00
CA GLN A 116 8.42 -6.51 3.77
C GLN A 116 9.01 -7.01 5.11
N ASP A 117 10.25 -7.49 5.09
CA ASP A 117 10.94 -7.95 6.30
C ASP A 117 11.18 -6.80 7.28
N LEU A 118 11.57 -5.63 6.78
CA LEU A 118 11.75 -4.42 7.61
C LEU A 118 10.44 -3.97 8.25
N ILE A 119 9.34 -3.93 7.48
CA ILE A 119 8.01 -3.60 8.01
C ILE A 119 7.58 -4.60 9.08
N LYS A 120 7.88 -5.90 8.89
CA LYS A 120 7.59 -6.92 9.92
C LYS A 120 8.44 -6.68 11.18
N ALA A 121 9.74 -6.45 11.01
CA ALA A 121 10.65 -6.21 12.13
C ALA A 121 10.25 -4.95 12.92
N GLU A 122 9.88 -3.87 12.24
CA GLU A 122 9.37 -2.66 12.88
C GLU A 122 8.11 -2.95 13.70
N LYS A 123 7.14 -3.69 13.14
CA LYS A 123 5.94 -4.11 13.86
C LYS A 123 6.25 -4.96 15.10
N PHE A 124 7.22 -5.89 15.00
CA PHE A 124 7.63 -6.70 16.15
C PHE A 124 8.34 -5.86 17.22
N THR A 125 9.10 -4.84 16.83
CA THR A 125 9.72 -3.90 17.77
C THR A 125 8.65 -3.14 18.54
N VAL A 126 7.64 -2.61 17.83
CA VAL A 126 6.48 -1.94 18.42
C VAL A 126 5.74 -2.86 19.41
N ILE A 127 5.57 -4.15 19.07
CA ILE A 127 4.93 -5.14 19.97
C ILE A 127 5.83 -5.45 21.16
N GLY A 128 7.16 -5.53 20.96
CA GLY A 128 8.10 -5.71 22.05
C GLY A 128 8.02 -4.58 23.10
N GLU A 129 7.93 -3.34 22.65
CA GLU A 129 7.71 -2.18 23.51
C GLU A 129 6.33 -2.23 24.21
N LEU A 130 5.33 -2.79 23.52
CA LEU A 130 3.98 -2.98 24.07
C LEU A 130 3.85 -4.14 25.05
N ALA A 131 4.72 -5.13 25.01
CA ALA A 131 4.48 -6.39 25.72
C ALA A 131 4.23 -6.18 27.21
N ALA A 132 4.96 -5.26 27.84
CA ALA A 132 4.75 -4.90 29.25
C ALA A 132 3.41 -4.21 29.49
N ARG A 133 3.02 -3.30 28.59
CA ARG A 133 1.74 -2.57 28.65
C ARG A 133 0.56 -3.49 28.38
N LEU A 134 0.64 -4.35 27.35
CA LEU A 134 -0.38 -5.35 27.05
C LEU A 134 -0.58 -6.33 28.22
N ALA A 135 0.52 -6.79 28.82
CA ALA A 135 0.43 -7.66 30.00
C ALA A 135 -0.29 -6.97 31.16
N HIS A 136 -0.05 -5.68 31.36
CA HIS A 136 -0.75 -4.88 32.36
C HIS A 136 -2.24 -4.71 31.99
N ASP A 137 -2.53 -4.36 30.74
CA ASP A 137 -3.89 -4.06 30.28
C ASP A 137 -4.76 -5.32 30.18
N LEU A 138 -4.16 -6.50 29.91
CA LEU A 138 -4.83 -7.79 30.00
C LEU A 138 -5.04 -8.25 31.45
N ARG A 139 -4.11 -7.92 32.36
CA ARG A 139 -4.25 -8.26 33.79
C ARG A 139 -5.47 -7.59 34.43
N ASN A 140 -5.81 -6.38 34.01
CA ASN A 140 -6.95 -5.64 34.56
C ASN A 140 -8.29 -6.36 34.32
N PRO A 141 -8.72 -6.68 33.10
CA PRO A 141 -9.97 -7.42 32.88
C PRO A 141 -9.91 -8.84 33.46
N LEU A 142 -8.75 -9.53 33.46
CA LEU A 142 -8.58 -10.80 34.12
C LEU A 142 -8.82 -10.71 35.63
N SER A 143 -8.39 -9.61 36.26
CA SER A 143 -8.67 -9.36 37.69
C SER A 143 -10.16 -9.13 37.93
N VAL A 144 -10.88 -8.46 37.01
CA VAL A 144 -12.33 -8.32 37.09
C VAL A 144 -13.02 -9.68 36.99
N VAL A 145 -12.60 -10.52 36.05
CA VAL A 145 -13.10 -11.91 35.93
C VAL A 145 -12.88 -12.67 37.24
N LYS A 146 -11.63 -12.68 37.74
CA LYS A 146 -11.28 -13.38 38.98
C LYS A 146 -12.09 -12.89 40.17
N ASN A 147 -12.12 -11.57 40.43
CA ASN A 147 -12.83 -11.00 41.53
C ASN A 147 -14.34 -11.29 41.45
N THR A 148 -14.92 -11.24 40.25
CA THR A 148 -16.33 -11.56 40.03
C THR A 148 -16.62 -13.03 40.34
N MET A 149 -15.72 -13.94 39.90
CA MET A 149 -15.82 -15.36 40.27
C MET A 149 -15.72 -15.59 41.77
N ASP A 150 -14.80 -14.91 42.46
CA ASP A 150 -14.60 -15.07 43.89
C ASP A 150 -15.86 -14.59 44.67
N ILE A 151 -16.47 -13.48 44.22
CA ILE A 151 -17.75 -12.99 44.80
C ILE A 151 -18.87 -14.04 44.59
N MET A 152 -19.00 -14.61 43.39
CA MET A 152 -20.03 -15.62 43.11
C MET A 152 -19.80 -16.92 43.89
N ARG A 153 -18.54 -17.32 44.10
CA ARG A 153 -18.16 -18.50 44.93
C ARG A 153 -18.45 -18.26 46.41
N ALA A 154 -18.19 -17.05 46.89
CA ALA A 154 -18.46 -16.68 48.30
C ALA A 154 -19.94 -16.63 48.62
N LYS A 155 -20.80 -16.44 47.60
CA LYS A 155 -22.25 -16.34 47.74
C LYS A 155 -22.98 -17.37 46.85
N PRO A 156 -22.93 -18.67 47.13
CA PRO A 156 -23.50 -19.71 46.27
C PRO A 156 -25.01 -19.63 46.09
N ASN A 157 -25.72 -19.11 47.10
CA ASN A 157 -27.18 -18.99 47.15
C ASN A 157 -27.70 -17.62 46.59
N MET A 158 -26.86 -16.90 45.81
CA MET A 158 -27.24 -15.64 45.16
C MET A 158 -28.42 -15.89 44.21
N ARG A 159 -29.44 -15.02 44.25
CA ARG A 159 -30.59 -15.09 43.33
C ARG A 159 -30.16 -14.79 41.91
N ILE A 160 -30.94 -15.24 40.93
CA ILE A 160 -30.62 -15.05 39.50
C ILE A 160 -30.50 -13.57 39.14
N GLU A 161 -31.35 -12.74 39.69
CA GLU A 161 -31.36 -11.28 39.51
C GLU A 161 -30.09 -10.60 40.03
N GLU A 162 -29.51 -11.12 41.11
CA GLU A 162 -28.21 -10.68 41.64
C GLU A 162 -27.04 -11.18 40.86
N LYS A 163 -27.18 -12.32 40.15
CA LYS A 163 -26.12 -12.92 39.27
C LYS A 163 -26.01 -12.21 37.93
N LEU A 164 -27.11 -11.68 37.38
CA LEU A 164 -27.15 -11.03 36.08
C LEU A 164 -26.12 -9.89 35.95
N PRO A 165 -25.96 -8.97 36.89
CA PRO A 165 -24.91 -7.93 36.79
C PRO A 165 -23.48 -8.50 36.77
N HIS A 166 -23.26 -9.63 37.44
CA HIS A 166 -21.97 -10.32 37.48
C HIS A 166 -21.66 -10.96 36.14
N PHE A 167 -22.63 -11.61 35.50
CA PHE A 167 -22.47 -12.11 34.13
C PHE A 167 -22.16 -10.99 33.13
N GLY A 168 -22.88 -9.87 33.22
CA GLY A 168 -22.58 -8.71 32.39
C GLY A 168 -21.18 -8.12 32.61
N ARG A 169 -20.60 -8.25 33.81
CA ARG A 169 -19.19 -7.90 34.08
C ARG A 169 -18.21 -8.89 33.41
N PHE A 170 -18.53 -10.18 33.43
CA PHE A 170 -17.77 -11.21 32.74
C PHE A 170 -17.73 -10.95 31.24
N ASP A 171 -18.89 -10.78 30.63
CA ASP A 171 -19.00 -10.59 29.20
C ASP A 171 -18.19 -9.37 28.74
N ARG A 172 -18.33 -8.25 29.45
CA ARG A 172 -17.54 -7.05 29.14
C ARG A 172 -16.03 -7.26 29.31
N ALA A 173 -15.61 -8.00 30.35
CA ALA A 173 -14.20 -8.27 30.58
C ALA A 173 -13.62 -9.20 29.51
N ILE A 174 -14.35 -10.23 29.12
CA ILE A 174 -13.96 -11.17 28.06
C ILE A 174 -13.89 -10.43 26.71
N GLN A 175 -14.92 -9.66 26.34
CA GLN A 175 -14.94 -8.87 25.12
C GLN A 175 -13.75 -7.92 25.05
N ARG A 176 -13.39 -7.30 26.17
CA ARG A 176 -12.23 -6.42 26.23
C ARG A 176 -10.91 -7.16 25.98
N ILE A 177 -10.74 -8.33 26.56
CA ILE A 177 -9.55 -9.21 26.32
C ILE A 177 -9.49 -9.59 24.84
N THR A 178 -10.60 -10.07 24.28
CA THR A 178 -10.69 -10.49 22.90
C THR A 178 -10.33 -9.32 21.96
N HIS A 179 -10.90 -8.15 22.17
CA HIS A 179 -10.62 -6.96 21.38
C HIS A 179 -9.13 -6.57 21.44
N GLN A 180 -8.51 -6.59 22.62
CA GLN A 180 -7.09 -6.27 22.77
C GLN A 180 -6.18 -7.30 22.02
N ILE A 181 -6.53 -8.59 22.06
CA ILE A 181 -5.82 -9.64 21.33
C ILE A 181 -6.00 -9.44 19.83
N ASP A 182 -7.22 -9.18 19.38
CA ASP A 182 -7.53 -8.97 17.96
C ASP A 182 -6.81 -7.73 17.40
N ASP A 183 -6.71 -6.64 18.16
CA ASP A 183 -5.93 -5.46 17.79
C ASP A 183 -4.47 -5.82 17.51
N VAL A 184 -3.84 -6.59 18.39
CA VAL A 184 -2.45 -7.02 18.22
C VAL A 184 -2.30 -7.94 17.00
N LEU A 185 -3.19 -8.93 16.86
CA LEU A 185 -3.16 -9.86 15.74
C LEU A 185 -3.38 -9.13 14.41
N ASN A 186 -4.31 -8.19 14.35
CA ASN A 186 -4.59 -7.39 13.16
C ASN A 186 -3.45 -6.42 12.82
N PHE A 187 -2.74 -5.91 13.84
CA PHE A 187 -1.55 -5.09 13.62
C PHE A 187 -0.39 -5.89 13.01
N VAL A 188 -0.18 -7.14 13.47
CA VAL A 188 0.89 -8.03 12.97
C VAL A 188 0.57 -8.59 11.60
N LYS A 189 -0.66 -9.08 11.44
CA LYS A 189 -1.08 -9.85 10.27
C LYS A 189 -1.30 -8.96 9.05
N ARG A 190 -0.55 -9.19 7.98
CA ARG A 190 -0.97 -8.76 6.63
C ARG A 190 -1.80 -9.90 6.04
N SER A 191 -3.10 -9.70 5.90
CA SER A 191 -3.93 -10.55 5.07
C SER A 191 -4.20 -9.85 3.75
N GLU A 192 -4.16 -10.58 2.65
CA GLU A 192 -4.64 -10.10 1.37
C GLU A 192 -6.08 -9.58 1.47
N LEU A 193 -6.42 -8.59 0.67
CA LEU A 193 -7.78 -8.07 0.62
C LEU A 193 -8.68 -9.06 -0.13
N LEU A 194 -9.79 -9.43 0.48
CA LEU A 194 -10.87 -10.18 -0.16
C LEU A 194 -11.87 -9.18 -0.77
N LEU A 195 -11.56 -8.72 -1.98
CA LEU A 195 -12.35 -7.69 -2.66
C LEU A 195 -13.66 -8.25 -3.17
N GLN A 196 -14.77 -7.58 -2.83
CA GLN A 196 -16.11 -7.87 -3.31
C GLN A 196 -16.92 -6.57 -3.45
N GLN A 197 -17.90 -6.59 -4.36
CA GLN A 197 -18.83 -5.47 -4.50
C GLN A 197 -19.76 -5.44 -3.29
N THR A 198 -19.71 -4.36 -2.53
CA THR A 198 -20.47 -4.23 -1.28
C THR A 198 -21.09 -2.85 -1.16
N SER A 199 -22.33 -2.81 -0.69
CA SER A 199 -23.06 -1.57 -0.33
C SER A 199 -22.40 -0.93 0.89
N LEU A 200 -22.16 0.36 0.79
CA LEU A 200 -21.55 1.15 1.87
C LEU A 200 -22.50 1.27 3.08
N LEU A 201 -23.81 1.43 2.82
CA LEU A 201 -24.81 1.47 3.89
C LEU A 201 -24.84 0.15 4.65
N SER A 202 -24.75 -0.99 3.96
CA SER A 202 -24.70 -2.31 4.62
C SER A 202 -23.51 -2.43 5.56
N MET A 203 -22.32 -1.94 5.13
CA MET A 203 -21.12 -1.94 5.98
C MET A 203 -21.26 -0.99 7.18
N ILE A 204 -21.86 0.19 6.99
CA ILE A 204 -22.11 1.15 8.08
C ILE A 204 -23.10 0.54 9.06
N ASP A 205 -24.17 -0.08 8.60
CA ASP A 205 -25.15 -0.76 9.45
C ASP A 205 -24.54 -1.92 10.23
N GLY A 206 -23.69 -2.72 9.59
CA GLY A 206 -22.89 -3.77 10.23
C GLY A 206 -21.99 -3.21 11.32
N ALA A 207 -21.27 -2.12 11.03
CA ALA A 207 -20.39 -1.46 11.98
C ALA A 207 -21.16 -0.90 13.21
N ILE A 208 -22.32 -0.31 12.97
CA ILE A 208 -23.22 0.17 14.04
C ILE A 208 -23.72 -1.01 14.90
N GLY A 209 -24.15 -2.11 14.26
CA GLY A 209 -24.63 -3.31 14.95
C GLY A 209 -23.56 -4.01 15.78
N ASN A 210 -22.29 -3.92 15.36
CA ASN A 210 -21.14 -4.49 16.07
C ASN A 210 -20.59 -3.59 17.19
N THR A 211 -21.11 -2.34 17.32
CA THR A 211 -20.66 -1.40 18.33
C THR A 211 -21.66 -1.32 19.47
N LEU A 212 -21.18 -1.42 20.72
CA LEU A 212 -22.01 -1.20 21.90
C LEU A 212 -22.36 0.28 21.98
N LEU A 213 -23.62 0.61 21.68
CA LEU A 213 -24.13 1.97 21.71
C LEU A 213 -24.91 2.22 23.01
N PRO A 214 -24.50 3.19 23.82
CA PRO A 214 -25.29 3.67 24.92
C PRO A 214 -26.61 4.30 24.45
N PRO A 215 -27.68 4.23 25.23
CA PRO A 215 -29.01 4.77 24.86
C PRO A 215 -29.01 6.28 24.55
N GLU A 216 -28.06 7.01 25.14
CA GLU A 216 -27.91 8.46 24.98
C GLU A 216 -27.07 8.88 23.76
N VAL A 217 -26.62 7.94 22.97
CA VAL A 217 -25.87 8.21 21.73
C VAL A 217 -26.80 8.13 20.53
N LEU A 218 -26.95 9.24 19.80
CA LEU A 218 -27.68 9.31 18.54
C LEU A 218 -26.74 9.12 17.35
N ILE A 219 -27.10 8.25 16.42
CA ILE A 219 -26.36 8.11 15.14
C ILE A 219 -27.24 8.57 13.99
N LEU A 220 -26.79 9.61 13.30
CA LEU A 220 -27.37 10.09 12.04
C LEU A 220 -26.71 9.37 10.87
N LYS A 221 -27.43 8.44 10.25
CA LYS A 221 -26.98 7.66 9.13
C LYS A 221 -27.02 8.43 7.81
N PRO A 222 -26.16 8.12 6.83
CA PRO A 222 -26.23 8.71 5.51
C PRO A 222 -27.47 8.21 4.74
N HIS A 223 -27.99 9.06 3.85
CA HIS A 223 -29.11 8.70 2.97
C HIS A 223 -28.65 8.13 1.61
N THR A 224 -27.37 8.34 1.27
CA THR A 224 -26.79 7.92 -0.02
C THR A 224 -26.14 6.57 0.15
N ASP A 225 -26.54 5.59 -0.66
CA ASP A 225 -25.85 4.32 -0.78
C ASP A 225 -24.96 4.30 -2.03
N VAL A 226 -23.75 3.78 -1.88
CA VAL A 226 -22.79 3.61 -2.96
C VAL A 226 -22.17 2.23 -2.84
N THR A 227 -22.10 1.51 -3.96
CA THR A 227 -21.43 0.21 -4.02
C THR A 227 -19.96 0.41 -4.40
N ILE A 228 -19.06 -0.25 -3.67
CA ILE A 228 -17.62 -0.20 -3.91
C ILE A 228 -17.01 -1.60 -3.91
N ASN A 229 -15.89 -1.76 -4.62
CA ASN A 229 -15.12 -3.00 -4.60
C ASN A 229 -14.10 -2.97 -3.45
N CYS A 230 -14.37 -3.69 -2.37
CA CYS A 230 -13.58 -3.62 -1.15
C CYS A 230 -13.62 -4.92 -0.34
N ASP A 231 -12.78 -5.02 0.68
CA ASP A 231 -12.91 -6.01 1.74
C ASP A 231 -13.85 -5.47 2.82
N SER A 232 -15.13 -5.89 2.73
CA SER A 232 -16.20 -5.40 3.61
C SER A 232 -15.90 -5.61 5.08
N ARG A 233 -15.38 -6.77 5.47
CA ARG A 233 -15.09 -7.10 6.88
C ARG A 233 -14.04 -6.17 7.47
N LYS A 234 -12.99 -5.87 6.69
CA LYS A 234 -11.94 -4.96 7.14
C LYS A 234 -12.46 -3.51 7.26
N LEU A 235 -13.27 -3.06 6.30
CA LEU A 235 -13.84 -1.71 6.37
C LEU A 235 -14.90 -1.58 7.46
N GLU A 236 -15.72 -2.59 7.70
CA GLU A 236 -16.63 -2.62 8.85
C GLU A 236 -15.87 -2.49 10.18
N ALA A 237 -14.72 -3.17 10.33
CA ALA A 237 -13.88 -3.02 11.52
C ALA A 237 -13.31 -1.59 11.64
N VAL A 238 -12.93 -0.94 10.53
CA VAL A 238 -12.53 0.48 10.54
C VAL A 238 -13.68 1.37 11.04
N PHE A 239 -14.87 1.20 10.47
CA PHE A 239 -16.04 2.02 10.84
C PHE A 239 -16.46 1.78 12.30
N SER A 240 -16.48 0.52 12.76
CA SER A 240 -16.75 0.20 14.17
C SER A 240 -15.74 0.86 15.11
N ASN A 241 -14.46 0.88 14.74
CA ASN A 241 -13.43 1.53 15.55
C ASN A 241 -13.63 3.06 15.62
N LEU A 242 -13.93 3.70 14.47
CA LEU A 242 -14.21 5.14 14.44
C LEU A 242 -15.45 5.51 15.26
N ILE A 243 -16.54 4.72 15.14
CA ILE A 243 -17.76 4.92 15.91
C ILE A 243 -17.48 4.71 17.42
N SER A 244 -16.78 3.65 17.80
CA SER A 244 -16.42 3.38 19.20
C SER A 244 -15.54 4.49 19.78
N ASN A 245 -14.60 5.03 18.99
CA ASN A 245 -13.78 6.15 19.42
C ASN A 245 -14.60 7.43 19.65
N ALA A 246 -15.58 7.68 18.79
CA ALA A 246 -16.50 8.82 18.93
C ALA A 246 -17.38 8.67 20.20
N VAL A 247 -17.99 7.49 20.42
CA VAL A 247 -18.76 7.21 21.63
C VAL A 247 -17.95 7.47 22.89
N GLN A 248 -16.71 6.93 22.94
CA GLN A 248 -15.84 7.13 24.09
C GLN A 248 -15.40 8.59 24.28
N ALA A 249 -15.19 9.35 23.19
CA ALA A 249 -14.82 10.75 23.28
C ALA A 249 -15.95 11.64 23.81
N MET A 250 -17.20 11.20 23.64
CA MET A 250 -18.40 11.90 24.09
C MET A 250 -18.87 11.47 25.48
N ASP A 251 -18.10 10.65 26.20
CA ASP A 251 -18.52 10.09 27.51
C ASP A 251 -19.90 9.43 27.47
N ASP A 252 -20.10 8.57 26.45
CA ASP A 252 -21.29 7.75 26.21
C ASP A 252 -22.61 8.54 25.97
N ARG A 253 -22.54 9.83 25.59
CA ARG A 253 -23.71 10.67 25.24
C ARG A 253 -23.37 11.71 24.19
N GLY A 254 -24.24 11.90 23.20
CA GLY A 254 -24.04 12.87 22.13
C GLY A 254 -24.52 12.37 20.77
N GLU A 255 -24.03 12.99 19.73
CA GLU A 255 -24.42 12.69 18.35
C GLU A 255 -23.20 12.31 17.49
N ILE A 256 -23.34 11.24 16.71
CA ILE A 256 -22.41 10.87 15.66
C ILE A 256 -23.12 11.04 14.32
N LYS A 257 -22.58 11.88 13.46
CA LYS A 257 -23.10 12.11 12.12
C LYS A 257 -22.22 11.46 11.07
N ILE A 258 -22.79 10.51 10.31
CA ILE A 258 -22.10 9.82 9.22
C ILE A 258 -22.59 10.40 7.91
N ARG A 259 -21.65 10.87 7.08
CA ARG A 259 -21.92 11.40 5.73
C ARG A 259 -21.18 10.60 4.69
N VAL A 260 -21.83 10.38 3.56
CA VAL A 260 -21.24 9.73 2.38
C VAL A 260 -21.35 10.68 1.21
N MET A 261 -20.22 10.95 0.56
CA MET A 261 -20.14 11.79 -0.63
C MET A 261 -19.52 10.99 -1.77
N ASP A 262 -20.25 10.90 -2.86
CA ASP A 262 -19.77 10.31 -4.10
C ASP A 262 -19.03 11.36 -4.92
N LEU A 263 -17.72 11.19 -5.09
CA LEU A 263 -16.85 12.10 -5.82
C LEU A 263 -16.50 11.55 -7.24
N GLY A 264 -17.30 10.61 -7.75
CA GLY A 264 -17.09 9.97 -9.04
C GLY A 264 -16.16 8.76 -8.95
N TYR A 265 -14.85 8.95 -9.05
CA TYR A 265 -13.86 7.86 -8.96
C TYR A 265 -13.55 7.43 -7.53
N THR A 266 -13.78 8.31 -6.57
CA THR A 266 -13.58 8.08 -5.14
C THR A 266 -14.84 8.36 -4.38
N ILE A 267 -14.97 7.77 -3.20
CA ILE A 267 -15.97 8.10 -2.22
C ILE A 267 -15.30 8.71 -0.99
N GLN A 268 -16.03 9.59 -0.33
CA GLN A 268 -15.61 10.17 0.95
C GLN A 268 -16.68 9.85 2.00
N ILE A 269 -16.22 9.28 3.12
CA ILE A 269 -17.06 8.94 4.27
C ILE A 269 -16.55 9.76 5.44
N GLU A 270 -17.42 10.50 6.08
CA GLU A 270 -17.11 11.34 7.25
C GLU A 270 -17.85 10.83 8.47
N PHE A 271 -17.11 10.74 9.58
CA PHE A 271 -17.63 10.43 10.91
C PHE A 271 -17.37 11.66 11.78
N GLU A 272 -18.42 12.42 12.07
CA GLU A 272 -18.38 13.63 12.90
C GLU A 272 -18.97 13.32 14.25
N ASP A 273 -18.29 13.67 15.34
CA ASP A 273 -18.77 13.54 16.70
C ASP A 273 -18.90 14.91 17.40
N THR A 274 -19.78 14.96 18.39
CA THR A 274 -20.01 16.15 19.22
C THR A 274 -19.13 16.18 20.47
N GLY A 275 -18.05 15.42 20.47
CA GLY A 275 -17.08 15.36 21.57
C GLY A 275 -16.25 16.65 21.73
N PRO A 276 -15.34 16.66 22.70
CA PRO A 276 -14.56 17.85 23.06
C PRO A 276 -13.52 18.23 22.00
N GLY A 277 -13.33 17.41 20.99
CA GLY A 277 -12.31 17.63 19.97
C GLY A 277 -10.95 17.02 20.32
N ILE A 278 -10.03 17.13 19.37
CA ILE A 278 -8.66 16.65 19.48
C ILE A 278 -7.72 17.86 19.43
N PRO A 279 -6.90 18.10 20.46
CA PRO A 279 -5.93 19.19 20.48
C PRO A 279 -4.99 19.15 19.27
N LEU A 280 -4.68 20.32 18.69
CA LEU A 280 -3.85 20.43 17.47
C LEU A 280 -2.47 19.77 17.62
N GLU A 281 -1.89 19.83 18.82
CA GLU A 281 -0.56 19.30 19.09
C GLU A 281 -0.49 17.77 18.97
N ILE A 282 -1.61 17.08 19.20
CA ILE A 282 -1.65 15.61 19.15
C ILE A 282 -2.25 15.08 17.85
N GLN A 283 -2.95 15.89 17.05
CA GLN A 283 -3.56 15.44 15.79
C GLN A 283 -2.58 14.74 14.83
N PRO A 284 -1.33 15.19 14.67
CA PRO A 284 -0.36 14.50 13.81
C PRO A 284 0.02 13.10 14.31
N LYS A 285 -0.12 12.86 15.62
CA LYS A 285 0.35 11.65 16.31
C LYS A 285 -0.74 10.60 16.53
N ILE A 286 -2.03 10.96 16.37
CA ILE A 286 -3.13 10.02 16.70
C ILE A 286 -3.15 8.76 15.84
N PHE A 287 -2.47 8.77 14.68
CA PHE A 287 -2.31 7.61 13.80
C PHE A 287 -1.00 6.85 14.03
N ASP A 288 -0.13 7.36 14.90
CA ASP A 288 1.10 6.64 15.26
C ASP A 288 0.73 5.40 16.08
N PRO A 289 1.36 4.25 15.81
CA PRO A 289 1.17 3.09 16.65
C PRO A 289 1.48 3.41 18.11
N LEU A 290 0.68 2.86 19.04
CA LEU A 290 0.82 3.03 20.49
C LEU A 290 0.42 4.39 21.04
N PHE A 291 0.14 5.36 20.21
CA PHE A 291 -0.33 6.65 20.68
C PHE A 291 -1.76 6.54 21.25
N THR A 292 -1.91 6.90 22.50
CA THR A 292 -3.23 6.95 23.16
C THR A 292 -3.22 7.97 24.28
N THR A 293 -4.31 8.69 24.41
CA THR A 293 -4.62 9.58 25.55
C THR A 293 -5.49 8.89 26.58
N LYS A 294 -5.96 7.67 26.31
CA LYS A 294 -6.86 6.91 27.15
C LYS A 294 -6.06 6.03 28.12
N GLN A 295 -6.53 5.93 29.38
CA GLN A 295 -5.91 5.05 30.38
C GLN A 295 -6.00 3.55 30.03
N THR A 296 -6.95 3.17 29.18
CA THR A 296 -7.26 1.77 28.86
C THR A 296 -7.38 1.56 27.35
N GLY A 297 -6.39 1.98 26.57
CA GLY A 297 -6.40 1.79 25.12
C GLY A 297 -5.06 1.27 24.63
N THR A 298 -5.07 0.33 23.67
CA THR A 298 -3.86 -0.23 23.05
C THR A 298 -3.07 0.82 22.26
N GLY A 299 -3.73 1.89 21.81
CA GLY A 299 -3.17 2.87 20.89
C GLY A 299 -2.92 2.31 19.47
N LEU A 300 -3.43 1.11 19.16
CA LEU A 300 -3.31 0.48 17.86
C LEU A 300 -4.50 0.73 16.94
N GLY A 301 -5.68 1.02 17.49
CA GLY A 301 -6.93 1.09 16.72
C GLY A 301 -6.86 2.04 15.52
N LEU A 302 -6.47 3.31 15.70
CA LEU A 302 -6.38 4.27 14.60
C LEU A 302 -5.26 3.98 13.61
N SER A 303 -4.14 3.42 14.07
CA SER A 303 -3.05 2.99 13.19
C SER A 303 -3.45 1.79 12.33
N ILE A 304 -4.24 0.85 12.87
CA ILE A 304 -4.84 -0.27 12.12
C ILE A 304 -5.85 0.27 11.10
N CYS A 305 -6.71 1.20 11.49
CA CYS A 305 -7.67 1.84 10.56
C CYS A 305 -6.95 2.49 9.38
N LYS A 306 -5.90 3.27 9.65
CA LYS A 306 -5.10 3.91 8.60
C LYS A 306 -4.49 2.88 7.66
N ASN A 307 -3.88 1.82 8.20
CA ASN A 307 -3.27 0.75 7.41
C ASN A 307 -4.32 0.04 6.51
N ILE A 308 -5.50 -0.29 7.05
CA ILE A 308 -6.57 -0.92 6.26
C ILE A 308 -7.04 0.00 5.13
N VAL A 309 -7.25 1.27 5.41
CA VAL A 309 -7.67 2.27 4.41
C VAL A 309 -6.59 2.42 3.32
N GLU A 310 -5.32 2.49 3.70
CA GLU A 310 -4.18 2.56 2.76
C GLU A 310 -4.03 1.27 1.93
N GLN A 311 -4.31 0.09 2.50
CA GLN A 311 -4.37 -1.17 1.73
C GLN A 311 -5.44 -1.12 0.64
N HIS A 312 -6.55 -0.43 0.88
CA HIS A 312 -7.61 -0.18 -0.09
C HIS A 312 -7.29 0.95 -1.08
N GLY A 313 -6.07 1.51 -1.05
CA GLY A 313 -5.67 2.64 -1.90
C GLY A 313 -6.29 3.97 -1.48
N GLY A 314 -6.81 4.04 -0.26
CA GLY A 314 -7.48 5.22 0.29
C GLY A 314 -6.61 6.04 1.24
N THR A 315 -7.24 7.03 1.88
CA THR A 315 -6.63 7.88 2.90
C THR A 315 -7.56 8.08 4.09
N LEU A 316 -7.00 8.08 5.30
CA LEU A 316 -7.71 8.42 6.53
C LEU A 316 -7.11 9.69 7.12
N THR A 317 -7.94 10.69 7.35
CA THR A 317 -7.55 11.99 7.90
C THR A 317 -8.49 12.42 9.00
N VAL A 318 -8.08 13.40 9.81
CA VAL A 318 -8.89 13.99 10.88
C VAL A 318 -8.84 15.51 10.79
N LYS A 319 -9.94 16.15 11.16
CA LYS A 319 -10.04 17.58 11.47
C LYS A 319 -10.73 17.73 12.82
N SER A 320 -10.32 18.71 13.61
CA SER A 320 -10.92 18.97 14.92
C SER A 320 -10.59 20.40 15.37
N PRO A 321 -11.46 21.15 16.07
CA PRO A 321 -12.89 20.91 16.29
C PRO A 321 -13.79 21.36 15.13
N PRO A 322 -14.99 20.77 14.91
CA PRO A 322 -15.46 19.51 15.49
C PRO A 322 -14.59 18.33 15.03
N THR A 323 -14.61 17.20 15.77
CA THR A 323 -13.87 16.03 15.33
C THR A 323 -14.57 15.39 14.14
N VAL A 324 -13.90 15.36 13.01
CA VAL A 324 -14.37 14.71 11.79
C VAL A 324 -13.26 13.79 11.27
N PHE A 325 -13.48 12.49 11.37
CA PHE A 325 -12.65 11.51 10.68
C PHE A 325 -13.16 11.35 9.26
N THR A 326 -12.26 11.49 8.29
CA THR A 326 -12.56 11.38 6.86
C THR A 326 -11.84 10.20 6.26
N VAL A 327 -12.60 9.23 5.76
CA VAL A 327 -12.12 8.07 4.99
C VAL A 327 -12.38 8.35 3.52
N ARG A 328 -11.35 8.36 2.68
CA ARG A 328 -11.47 8.42 1.22
C ARG A 328 -11.04 7.10 0.63
N LEU A 329 -11.84 6.53 -0.26
CA LEU A 329 -11.58 5.25 -0.91
C LEU A 329 -11.82 5.37 -2.41
N PRO A 330 -11.02 4.71 -3.26
CA PRO A 330 -11.37 4.52 -4.66
C PRO A 330 -12.56 3.57 -4.76
N LYS A 331 -13.49 3.82 -5.69
CA LYS A 331 -14.62 2.89 -5.93
C LYS A 331 -14.17 1.54 -6.47
N ASN A 332 -13.13 1.55 -7.27
CA ASN A 332 -12.51 0.34 -7.80
C ASN A 332 -11.03 0.37 -7.42
N ILE A 333 -10.63 -0.60 -6.63
CA ILE A 333 -9.22 -0.83 -6.36
C ILE A 333 -8.66 -1.46 -7.64
N ALA A 334 -7.75 -0.74 -8.32
CA ALA A 334 -7.00 -1.34 -9.41
C ALA A 334 -6.25 -2.56 -8.84
N PRO A 335 -6.38 -3.76 -9.43
CA PRO A 335 -5.57 -4.89 -9.01
C PRO A 335 -4.12 -4.42 -9.08
N LYS A 336 -3.35 -4.59 -8.00
CA LYS A 336 -1.91 -4.46 -8.07
C LYS A 336 -1.47 -5.47 -9.12
N TYR A 337 -1.10 -4.97 -10.31
CA TYR A 337 -0.57 -5.80 -11.37
C TYR A 337 0.65 -6.53 -10.80
N HIS A 338 0.48 -7.78 -10.44
CA HIS A 338 1.56 -8.73 -10.62
C HIS A 338 1.76 -8.76 -12.14
N MET A 339 2.82 -8.13 -12.63
CA MET A 339 3.26 -8.32 -14.00
C MET A 339 3.63 -9.81 -14.14
N ASN A 340 2.62 -10.65 -14.32
CA ASN A 340 2.79 -11.93 -14.97
C ASN A 340 3.03 -11.61 -16.45
N ASN A 341 4.29 -11.50 -16.81
CA ASN A 341 4.75 -11.48 -18.19
C ASN A 341 4.42 -12.84 -18.85
N ASN A 342 3.15 -13.03 -19.22
CA ASN A 342 2.71 -14.06 -20.15
C ASN A 342 2.06 -13.39 -21.37
N TYR A 343 2.87 -12.68 -22.15
CA TYR A 343 2.61 -12.46 -23.56
C TYR A 343 3.94 -12.64 -24.30
N ILE A 344 4.23 -13.92 -24.59
CA ILE A 344 5.03 -14.32 -25.74
C ILE A 344 4.03 -14.96 -26.72
N VAL A 345 3.68 -14.27 -27.75
CA VAL A 345 3.39 -14.81 -29.08
C VAL A 345 4.07 -13.90 -30.09
#